data_d7cb07d4c75152972d72ff6dac68cec9
#
_entry.id   d7cb07d4c75152972d72ff6dac68cec9
#
_cell.length_a   1.000
_cell.length_b   1.000
_cell.length_c   1.000
_cell.angle_alpha   90.00
_cell.angle_beta   90.00
_cell.angle_gamma   90.00
#
_symmetry.space_group_name_H-M   'P 1'
#
loop_
_entity.id
_entity.type
_entity.pdbx_description
1 polymer ?
#
loop_
_entity_poly.entity_id
_entity_poly.type
_entity_poly.pdbx_seq_one_letter_code
_entity_poly.pdbx_strand_id
1 'polypeptide(L)'
;MLMLYKGFAATKGFWTMGDMKKISITLILLTSLIAFSAAVAEKTASGITITTIKAGTGAQPNAGSTVKVHYRGTLLNGQEFDSSYKRGQPATFPLGQVIRCWTEGVQKIKVGGKAKLICPANLAYGSRALPGIPANSTLVFEVELLDIVR
;
A
#
# COMPACT_ATOMS: atom_id res chain seq x y z
N MET A 1 -46.66 1.03 10.68
CA MET A 1 -46.76 0.48 12.04
C MET A 1 -45.77 1.27 12.90
N LEU A 2 -46.30 2.30 13.59
CA LEU A 2 -45.54 3.23 14.45
C LEU A 2 -45.20 2.53 15.76
N MET A 3 -43.91 2.48 16.14
CA MET A 3 -43.53 2.15 17.50
C MET A 3 -43.03 3.40 18.23
N LEU A 4 -43.81 3.78 19.23
CA LEU A 4 -43.62 4.90 20.13
C LEU A 4 -42.35 4.74 20.96
N TYR A 5 -41.50 5.73 20.91
CA TYR A 5 -40.40 5.88 21.88
C TYR A 5 -40.93 6.58 23.12
N LYS A 6 -41.10 5.84 24.21
CA LYS A 6 -41.49 6.40 25.52
C LYS A 6 -40.33 7.13 26.17
N GLY A 7 -40.63 8.34 26.61
CA GLY A 7 -39.70 9.29 27.15
C GLY A 7 -38.85 8.81 28.34
N PHE A 8 -37.64 9.23 28.37
CA PHE A 8 -36.75 9.13 29.52
C PHE A 8 -36.94 10.39 30.40
N ALA A 9 -37.46 10.18 31.60
CA ALA A 9 -37.68 11.25 32.56
C ALA A 9 -36.34 11.86 33.00
N ALA A 10 -36.24 13.19 32.89
CA ALA A 10 -35.12 13.95 33.40
C ALA A 10 -35.16 13.98 34.92
N THR A 11 -34.27 13.26 35.57
CA THR A 11 -33.96 13.46 36.98
C THR A 11 -33.08 14.69 37.13
N LYS A 12 -33.61 15.73 37.76
CA LYS A 12 -32.88 16.94 38.15
C LYS A 12 -31.85 16.58 39.23
N GLY A 13 -30.64 16.23 38.82
CA GLY A 13 -29.49 16.16 39.70
C GLY A 13 -28.93 17.57 39.91
N PHE A 14 -29.00 18.04 41.16
CA PHE A 14 -28.44 19.33 41.57
C PHE A 14 -26.90 19.17 41.69
N TRP A 15 -26.18 19.66 40.71
CA TRP A 15 -24.71 19.69 40.74
C TRP A 15 -24.22 21.00 41.32
N THR A 16 -23.53 20.96 42.46
CA THR A 16 -22.92 22.13 43.07
C THR A 16 -21.61 22.51 42.34
N MET A 17 -21.30 23.81 42.35
CA MET A 17 -20.17 24.43 41.61
C MET A 17 -18.79 23.90 42.03
N GLY A 18 -18.68 22.99 43.00
CA GLY A 18 -17.42 22.41 43.49
C GLY A 18 -16.91 21.20 42.69
N ASP A 19 -17.79 20.51 41.95
CA ASP A 19 -17.45 19.26 41.29
C ASP A 19 -16.90 19.40 39.85
N MET A 20 -16.97 20.61 39.29
CA MET A 20 -16.55 20.86 37.91
C MET A 20 -15.03 20.88 37.71
N LYS A 21 -14.23 20.95 38.77
CA LYS A 21 -12.76 21.01 38.67
C LYS A 21 -12.07 19.65 38.61
N LYS A 22 -12.77 18.55 38.88
CA LYS A 22 -12.17 17.20 38.89
C LYS A 22 -12.51 16.32 37.69
N ILE A 23 -13.45 16.72 36.84
CA ILE A 23 -13.87 15.94 35.69
C ILE A 23 -13.07 16.31 34.43
N SER A 24 -12.32 17.43 34.47
CA SER A 24 -11.64 17.99 33.27
C SER A 24 -10.29 17.38 32.92
N ILE A 25 -9.74 16.48 33.73
CA ILE A 25 -8.38 15.94 33.47
C ILE A 25 -8.40 14.50 32.97
N THR A 26 -9.50 13.77 33.15
CA THR A 26 -9.56 12.35 32.74
C THR A 26 -10.23 12.11 31.39
N LEU A 27 -10.81 13.13 30.77
CA LEU A 27 -11.50 12.98 29.46
C LEU A 27 -10.66 13.41 28.26
N ILE A 28 -9.40 13.83 28.46
CA ILE A 28 -8.51 14.30 27.40
C ILE A 28 -7.54 13.21 26.91
N LEU A 29 -7.55 12.01 27.52
CA LEU A 29 -6.60 10.94 27.22
C LEU A 29 -7.18 9.79 26.38
N LEU A 30 -8.36 9.96 25.78
CA LEU A 30 -8.95 8.96 24.86
C LEU A 30 -9.25 9.54 23.47
N THR A 31 -8.41 10.46 22.97
CA THR A 31 -8.30 10.64 21.54
C THR A 31 -7.41 9.53 21.03
N SER A 32 -8.03 8.39 20.72
CA SER A 32 -7.38 7.34 19.93
C SER A 32 -6.81 7.99 18.70
N LEU A 33 -5.48 8.04 18.64
CA LEU A 33 -4.70 8.38 17.47
C LEU A 33 -5.03 7.32 16.40
N ILE A 34 -6.12 7.52 15.65
CA ILE A 34 -6.33 6.81 14.41
C ILE A 34 -5.23 7.37 13.51
N ALA A 35 -4.08 6.71 13.52
CA ALA A 35 -3.04 6.93 12.53
C ALA A 35 -3.64 6.51 11.18
N PHE A 36 -4.29 7.46 10.51
CA PHE A 36 -4.62 7.32 9.10
C PHE A 36 -3.27 7.29 8.39
N SER A 37 -2.75 6.08 8.15
CA SER A 37 -1.58 5.87 7.32
C SER A 37 -1.97 6.26 5.90
N ALA A 38 -1.85 7.54 5.57
CA ALA A 38 -1.96 8.01 4.21
C ALA A 38 -0.92 7.25 3.39
N ALA A 39 -1.36 6.63 2.29
CA ALA A 39 -0.46 5.99 1.35
C ALA A 39 0.49 7.07 0.81
N VAL A 40 1.74 7.05 1.26
CA VAL A 40 2.75 8.02 0.84
C VAL A 40 3.25 7.59 -0.53
N ALA A 41 3.03 8.43 -1.53
CA ALA A 41 3.61 8.26 -2.85
C ALA A 41 4.97 8.95 -2.88
N GLU A 42 6.03 8.20 -3.15
CA GLU A 42 7.39 8.69 -3.35
C GLU A 42 7.74 8.62 -4.83
N LYS A 43 8.29 9.70 -5.39
CA LYS A 43 8.84 9.69 -6.74
C LYS A 43 10.37 9.62 -6.66
N THR A 44 10.95 8.61 -7.27
CA THR A 44 12.41 8.44 -7.32
C THR A 44 13.05 9.40 -8.33
N ALA A 45 14.36 9.61 -8.22
CA ALA A 45 15.11 10.44 -9.17
C ALA A 45 15.06 9.89 -10.61
N SER A 46 14.92 8.58 -10.77
CA SER A 46 14.76 7.91 -12.07
C SER A 46 13.36 8.06 -12.69
N GLY A 47 12.37 8.53 -11.91
CA GLY A 47 11.02 8.81 -12.36
C GLY A 47 9.98 7.74 -12.01
N ILE A 48 10.34 6.71 -11.22
CA ILE A 48 9.38 5.72 -10.70
C ILE A 48 8.53 6.38 -9.61
N THR A 49 7.23 6.19 -9.66
CA THR A 49 6.35 6.53 -8.52
C THR A 49 6.07 5.27 -7.71
N ILE A 50 6.40 5.31 -6.43
CA ILE A 50 6.21 4.21 -5.49
C ILE A 50 5.17 4.63 -4.45
N THR A 51 4.07 3.90 -4.36
CA THR A 51 3.06 4.12 -3.33
C THR A 51 3.00 2.91 -2.42
N THR A 52 3.38 3.07 -1.16
CA THR A 52 3.28 1.99 -0.18
C THR A 52 1.81 1.74 0.17
N ILE A 53 1.32 0.54 -0.11
CA ILE A 53 -0.04 0.08 0.22
C ILE A 53 -0.03 -0.55 1.62
N LYS A 54 1.00 -1.34 1.90
CA LYS A 54 1.21 -2.02 3.18
C LYS A 54 2.69 -2.00 3.52
N ALA A 55 3.04 -1.52 4.69
CA ALA A 55 4.42 -1.57 5.16
C ALA A 55 4.81 -3.00 5.52
N GLY A 56 5.98 -3.45 5.04
CA GLY A 56 6.58 -4.70 5.47
C GLY A 56 7.45 -4.50 6.71
N THR A 57 7.61 -5.55 7.50
CA THR A 57 8.43 -5.56 8.72
C THR A 57 9.67 -6.45 8.60
N GLY A 58 9.77 -7.24 7.52
CA GLY A 58 10.89 -8.15 7.30
C GLY A 58 12.11 -7.49 6.65
N ALA A 59 13.01 -8.31 6.13
CA ALA A 59 14.23 -7.85 5.48
C ALA A 59 13.94 -7.04 4.20
N GLN A 60 14.87 -6.18 3.85
CA GLN A 60 14.82 -5.39 2.62
C GLN A 60 15.75 -6.01 1.58
N PRO A 61 15.29 -6.25 0.33
CA PRO A 61 16.14 -6.80 -0.71
C PRO A 61 17.12 -5.76 -1.27
N ASN A 62 18.17 -6.25 -1.91
CA ASN A 62 19.10 -5.44 -2.70
C ASN A 62 19.03 -5.86 -4.18
N ALA A 63 19.78 -5.16 -5.06
CA ALA A 63 19.77 -5.41 -6.51
C ALA A 63 20.20 -6.84 -6.92
N GLY A 64 20.97 -7.52 -6.09
CA GLY A 64 21.42 -8.91 -6.32
C GLY A 64 20.49 -9.97 -5.72
N SER A 65 19.43 -9.55 -4.99
CA SER A 65 18.52 -10.48 -4.33
C SER A 65 17.61 -11.20 -5.33
N THR A 66 17.28 -12.44 -5.02
CA THR A 66 16.16 -13.17 -5.66
C THR A 66 14.94 -13.03 -4.74
N VAL A 67 13.84 -12.54 -5.29
CA VAL A 67 12.62 -12.24 -4.52
C VAL A 67 11.47 -13.13 -4.94
N LYS A 68 10.65 -13.53 -3.95
CA LYS A 68 9.39 -14.25 -4.14
C LYS A 68 8.25 -13.24 -3.94
N VAL A 69 7.42 -13.06 -4.93
CA VAL A 69 6.40 -12.02 -4.96
C VAL A 69 5.05 -12.52 -5.48
N HIS A 70 3.98 -11.90 -5.00
CA HIS A 70 2.75 -11.79 -5.77
C HIS A 70 2.72 -10.44 -6.47
N TYR A 71 2.24 -10.42 -7.71
CA TYR A 71 2.13 -9.18 -8.47
C TYR A 71 0.98 -9.19 -9.46
N ARG A 72 0.57 -7.98 -9.84
CA ARG A 72 -0.36 -7.70 -10.91
C ARG A 72 0.19 -6.55 -11.74
N GLY A 73 0.32 -6.74 -13.04
CA GLY A 73 0.76 -5.74 -14.00
C GLY A 73 -0.39 -5.27 -14.89
N THR A 74 -0.55 -3.95 -14.98
CA THR A 74 -1.58 -3.30 -15.80
C THR A 74 -0.99 -2.15 -16.61
N LEU A 75 -1.65 -1.81 -17.71
CA LEU A 75 -1.47 -0.52 -18.39
C LEU A 75 -2.12 0.60 -17.57
N LEU A 76 -1.89 1.87 -17.94
CA LEU A 76 -2.53 3.02 -17.29
C LEU A 76 -4.07 3.00 -17.40
N ASN A 77 -4.61 2.41 -18.46
CA ASN A 77 -6.06 2.25 -18.65
C ASN A 77 -6.67 1.12 -17.81
N GLY A 78 -5.86 0.42 -16.99
CA GLY A 78 -6.29 -0.68 -16.15
C GLY A 78 -6.30 -2.05 -16.81
N GLN A 79 -5.99 -2.14 -18.11
CA GLN A 79 -5.89 -3.43 -18.81
C GLN A 79 -4.74 -4.24 -18.21
N GLU A 80 -5.07 -5.41 -17.67
CA GLU A 80 -4.09 -6.33 -17.09
C GLU A 80 -3.39 -7.11 -18.21
N PHE A 81 -2.06 -7.14 -18.17
CA PHE A 81 -1.25 -7.92 -19.11
C PHE A 81 -0.58 -9.13 -18.45
N ASP A 82 -0.39 -9.10 -17.12
CA ASP A 82 0.18 -10.22 -16.38
C ASP A 82 -0.20 -10.19 -14.90
N SER A 83 -0.35 -11.38 -14.28
CA SER A 83 -0.69 -11.51 -12.86
C SER A 83 -0.30 -12.87 -12.31
N SER A 84 0.43 -12.90 -11.22
CA SER A 84 0.71 -14.12 -10.46
C SER A 84 -0.54 -14.63 -9.72
N TYR A 85 -1.45 -13.76 -9.36
CA TYR A 85 -2.72 -14.14 -8.74
C TYR A 85 -3.59 -14.98 -9.66
N LYS A 86 -3.64 -14.65 -10.97
CA LYS A 86 -4.36 -15.47 -11.95
C LYS A 86 -3.76 -16.87 -12.14
N ARG A 87 -2.46 -16.98 -11.95
CA ARG A 87 -1.77 -18.29 -11.99
C ARG A 87 -1.92 -19.08 -10.69
N GLY A 88 -2.47 -18.48 -9.63
CA GLY A 88 -2.68 -19.11 -8.33
C GLY A 88 -1.41 -19.38 -7.53
N GLN A 89 -0.24 -18.87 -7.97
CA GLN A 89 1.04 -19.10 -7.30
C GLN A 89 1.96 -17.87 -7.42
N PRO A 90 2.79 -17.60 -6.39
CA PRO A 90 3.78 -16.54 -6.44
C PRO A 90 4.86 -16.84 -7.48
N ALA A 91 5.51 -15.79 -7.96
CA ALA A 91 6.62 -15.88 -8.87
C ALA A 91 7.92 -15.50 -8.17
N THR A 92 9.03 -16.07 -8.64
CA THR A 92 10.38 -15.81 -8.12
C THR A 92 11.22 -15.17 -9.20
N PHE A 93 11.84 -14.02 -8.88
CA PHE A 93 12.64 -13.25 -9.82
C PHE A 93 13.97 -12.79 -9.20
N PRO A 94 15.11 -12.98 -9.91
CA PRO A 94 16.35 -12.28 -9.57
C PRO A 94 16.20 -10.80 -9.96
N LEU A 95 16.36 -9.87 -9.01
CA LEU A 95 16.18 -8.44 -9.26
C LEU A 95 17.18 -7.83 -10.25
N GLY A 96 18.31 -8.50 -10.47
CA GLY A 96 19.27 -8.10 -11.51
C GLY A 96 18.88 -8.50 -12.95
N GLN A 97 17.79 -9.26 -13.14
CA GLN A 97 17.36 -9.78 -14.45
C GLN A 97 15.94 -9.36 -14.84
N VAL A 98 15.37 -8.39 -14.15
CA VAL A 98 14.04 -7.83 -14.44
C VAL A 98 14.16 -6.41 -15.01
N ILE A 99 13.05 -5.79 -15.40
CA ILE A 99 13.04 -4.39 -15.86
C ILE A 99 13.60 -3.46 -14.77
N ARG A 100 14.27 -2.39 -15.17
CA ARG A 100 14.95 -1.47 -14.24
C ARG A 100 14.03 -0.89 -13.17
N CYS A 101 12.77 -0.64 -13.53
CA CYS A 101 11.75 -0.23 -12.56
C CYS A 101 11.60 -1.22 -11.41
N TRP A 102 11.61 -2.51 -11.68
CA TRP A 102 11.52 -3.54 -10.63
C TRP A 102 12.82 -3.64 -9.83
N THR A 103 13.97 -3.63 -10.50
CA THR A 103 15.26 -3.63 -9.82
C THR A 103 15.34 -2.52 -8.79
N GLU A 104 14.90 -1.31 -9.13
CA GLU A 104 14.93 -0.16 -8.22
C GLU A 104 13.75 -0.17 -7.24
N GLY A 105 12.52 -0.34 -7.75
CA GLY A 105 11.30 -0.18 -6.96
C GLY A 105 11.09 -1.27 -5.91
N VAL A 106 11.39 -2.54 -6.23
CA VAL A 106 11.19 -3.65 -5.29
C VAL A 106 12.18 -3.59 -4.12
N GLN A 107 13.36 -3.00 -4.31
CA GLN A 107 14.31 -2.76 -3.21
C GLN A 107 13.75 -1.83 -2.12
N LYS A 108 12.70 -1.05 -2.41
CA LYS A 108 12.03 -0.18 -1.43
C LYS A 108 10.95 -0.91 -0.62
N ILE A 109 10.63 -2.15 -0.98
CA ILE A 109 9.60 -2.95 -0.32
C ILE A 109 10.30 -3.94 0.64
N LYS A 110 9.92 -3.93 1.92
CA LYS A 110 10.36 -4.93 2.88
C LYS A 110 9.49 -6.18 2.79
N VAL A 111 10.02 -7.34 3.16
CA VAL A 111 9.25 -8.60 3.23
C VAL A 111 7.99 -8.41 4.09
N GLY A 112 6.86 -8.91 3.60
CA GLY A 112 5.52 -8.71 4.14
C GLY A 112 4.83 -7.42 3.69
N GLY A 113 5.52 -6.57 2.93
CA GLY A 113 5.00 -5.32 2.39
C GLY A 113 4.38 -5.46 1.01
N LYS A 114 3.56 -4.46 0.65
CA LYS A 114 2.95 -4.31 -0.66
C LYS A 114 3.06 -2.86 -1.13
N ALA A 115 3.43 -2.66 -2.38
CA ALA A 115 3.50 -1.34 -2.98
C ALA A 115 2.98 -1.35 -4.42
N LYS A 116 2.56 -0.17 -4.86
CA LYS A 116 2.23 0.12 -6.24
C LYS A 116 3.40 0.88 -6.88
N LEU A 117 3.89 0.37 -7.99
CA LEU A 117 4.97 0.96 -8.78
C LEU A 117 4.38 1.48 -10.09
N ILE A 118 4.61 2.76 -10.41
CA ILE A 118 4.31 3.31 -11.72
C ILE A 118 5.65 3.45 -12.46
N CYS A 119 5.82 2.65 -13.49
CA CYS A 119 7.05 2.49 -14.25
C CYS A 119 6.97 3.24 -15.56
N PRO A 120 7.73 4.32 -15.77
CA PRO A 120 7.81 4.96 -17.07
C PRO A 120 8.43 3.99 -18.11
N ALA A 121 8.06 4.16 -19.37
CA ALA A 121 8.44 3.24 -20.44
C ALA A 121 9.96 3.00 -20.54
N ASN A 122 10.78 4.02 -20.34
CA ASN A 122 12.26 3.93 -20.41
C ASN A 122 12.88 3.06 -19.30
N LEU A 123 12.13 2.78 -18.23
CA LEU A 123 12.53 1.87 -17.14
C LEU A 123 11.78 0.53 -17.20
N ALA A 124 10.93 0.34 -18.22
CA ALA A 124 10.20 -0.87 -18.52
C ALA A 124 10.67 -1.47 -19.85
N TYR A 125 9.83 -1.48 -20.88
CA TYR A 125 10.15 -2.09 -22.18
C TYR A 125 10.45 -1.07 -23.28
N GLY A 126 10.40 0.24 -22.98
CA GLY A 126 10.72 1.32 -23.91
C GLY A 126 9.89 1.26 -25.20
N SER A 127 10.55 1.40 -26.33
CA SER A 127 9.94 1.34 -27.67
C SER A 127 9.59 -0.09 -28.12
N ARG A 128 9.91 -1.11 -27.33
CA ARG A 128 9.62 -2.51 -27.66
C ARG A 128 8.15 -2.82 -27.31
N ALA A 129 7.38 -3.23 -28.31
CA ALA A 129 6.05 -3.78 -28.09
C ALA A 129 6.13 -5.25 -27.69
N LEU A 130 5.28 -5.69 -26.74
CA LEU A 130 5.11 -7.07 -26.33
C LEU A 130 3.61 -7.43 -26.41
N PRO A 131 3.25 -8.72 -26.41
CA PRO A 131 1.86 -9.12 -26.33
C PRO A 131 1.16 -8.48 -25.13
N GLY A 132 0.12 -7.68 -25.38
CA GLY A 132 -0.62 -6.94 -24.35
C GLY A 132 0.03 -5.67 -23.82
N ILE A 133 1.24 -5.32 -24.28
CA ILE A 133 1.97 -4.10 -23.91
C ILE A 133 2.40 -3.34 -25.17
N PRO A 134 1.70 -2.26 -25.54
CA PRO A 134 2.11 -1.39 -26.65
C PRO A 134 3.49 -0.77 -26.43
N ALA A 135 4.17 -0.38 -27.50
CA ALA A 135 5.41 0.38 -27.41
C ALA A 135 5.21 1.67 -26.61
N ASN A 136 6.25 2.08 -25.88
CA ASN A 136 6.29 3.29 -25.05
C ASN A 136 5.20 3.34 -23.96
N SER A 137 4.77 2.18 -23.45
CA SER A 137 3.77 2.10 -22.39
C SER A 137 4.37 2.38 -21.02
N THR A 138 3.70 3.25 -20.26
CA THR A 138 3.89 3.32 -18.80
C THR A 138 3.15 2.14 -18.18
N LEU A 139 3.82 1.41 -17.30
CA LEU A 139 3.27 0.23 -16.64
C LEU A 139 2.96 0.50 -15.18
N VAL A 140 1.93 -0.14 -14.67
CA VAL A 140 1.55 -0.09 -13.26
C VAL A 140 1.65 -1.49 -12.69
N PHE A 141 2.43 -1.67 -11.64
CA PHE A 141 2.54 -2.93 -10.92
C PHE A 141 2.09 -2.76 -9.48
N GLU A 142 1.25 -3.65 -9.02
CA GLU A 142 1.08 -3.92 -7.59
C GLU A 142 1.95 -5.11 -7.24
N VAL A 143 2.88 -4.95 -6.30
CA VAL A 143 3.85 -5.97 -5.90
C VAL A 143 3.75 -6.19 -4.41
N GLU A 144 3.56 -7.43 -4.01
CA GLU A 144 3.63 -7.90 -2.62
C GLU A 144 4.88 -8.77 -2.47
N LEU A 145 5.81 -8.32 -1.63
CA LEU A 145 7.05 -9.04 -1.36
C LEU A 145 6.82 -10.07 -0.25
N LEU A 146 6.85 -11.35 -0.63
CA LEU A 146 6.60 -12.45 0.30
C LEU A 146 7.89 -12.91 0.98
N ASP A 147 9.00 -13.01 0.24
CA ASP A 147 10.26 -13.52 0.75
C ASP A 147 11.46 -13.08 -0.11
N ILE A 148 12.65 -13.17 0.47
CA ILE A 148 13.94 -13.06 -0.23
C ILE A 148 14.55 -14.47 -0.22
N VAL A 149 14.63 -15.07 -1.40
CA VAL A 149 15.18 -16.41 -1.58
C VAL A 149 16.70 -16.35 -1.47
N ARG A 150 17.29 -17.19 -0.62
CA ARG A 150 18.74 -17.30 -0.41
C ARG A 150 19.32 -18.46 -1.23
#